data_c0a44683ae02787a2547ff84072705c3
#
_entry.id   c0a44683ae02787a2547ff84072705c3
#
_cell.length_a   1.000
_cell.length_b   1.000
_cell.length_c   1.000
_cell.angle_alpha   90.00
_cell.angle_beta   90.00
_cell.angle_gamma   90.00
#
_symmetry.space_group_name_H-M   'P 1'
#
loop_
_entity.id
_entity.type
_entity.pdbx_description
1 polymer ?
#
loop_
_entity_poly.entity_id
_entity_poly.type
_entity_poly.pdbx_seq_one_letter_code
_entity_poly.pdbx_strand_id
1 'polypeptide(L)'
;MNMFSSFNVKNVNITREDINSITGFNPINVLYYQKAFIHKSVLRFITDENLKHSYERYEFLGDSVLNLIIANFIYNKYPDKEEGFLTRIRTKLVNGKTLAYLSKKINLNKFLIISQNVETINGRNNDRILEDIFEAFLCAIHTDLGYKYTENFVLRLIREHIDFVLIEDDNNFKDILLRRCQQTLQVTPEYEMISCSGPAHKKFFTSVVIINGRKYKTGSGPTKKESEQDASKNTLEVLNQIAPVLPNPPVPLEVFVDISAN
;
A
#
# COMPACT_ATOMS: atom_id res chain seq x y z
N MET A 1 29.28 10.29 -35.19
CA MET A 1 28.48 11.45 -34.74
C MET A 1 27.98 11.16 -33.37
N ASN A 2 28.59 11.74 -32.32
CA ASN A 2 28.38 11.40 -30.89
C ASN A 2 27.00 11.86 -30.45
N MET A 3 26.05 10.92 -30.32
CA MET A 3 24.70 11.13 -29.81
C MET A 3 24.66 11.15 -28.26
N PHE A 4 25.80 11.43 -27.61
CA PHE A 4 25.97 11.48 -26.16
C PHE A 4 26.32 12.88 -25.66
N SER A 5 25.78 13.91 -26.34
CA SER A 5 25.99 15.28 -25.90
C SER A 5 25.15 15.52 -24.60
N SER A 6 25.88 15.58 -23.48
CA SER A 6 25.52 16.27 -22.25
C SER A 6 24.16 15.94 -21.63
N PHE A 7 24.06 14.79 -20.97
CA PHE A 7 23.11 14.65 -19.85
C PHE A 7 23.61 15.59 -18.75
N ASN A 8 23.17 16.83 -18.81
CA ASN A 8 23.55 17.83 -17.83
C ASN A 8 22.77 17.57 -16.55
N VAL A 9 23.38 16.86 -15.60
CA VAL A 9 22.83 16.53 -14.26
C VAL A 9 22.47 17.79 -13.45
N LYS A 10 22.68 19.00 -13.99
CA LYS A 10 22.16 20.25 -13.43
C LYS A 10 20.63 20.30 -13.29
N ASN A 11 19.92 19.29 -13.80
CA ASN A 11 18.46 19.20 -13.76
C ASN A 11 17.90 18.27 -12.67
N VAL A 12 18.64 18.01 -11.58
CA VAL A 12 18.01 17.53 -10.33
C VAL A 12 17.36 18.74 -9.68
N ASN A 13 16.21 19.11 -10.19
CA ASN A 13 15.66 20.44 -9.94
C ASN A 13 14.47 20.41 -8.96
N ILE A 14 14.55 19.60 -7.91
CA ILE A 14 13.68 19.92 -6.79
C ILE A 14 14.31 21.07 -6.00
N THR A 15 13.62 22.17 -5.92
CA THR A 15 14.06 23.37 -5.22
C THR A 15 13.54 23.39 -3.80
N ARG A 16 14.03 24.33 -2.98
CA ARG A 16 13.51 24.59 -1.64
C ARG A 16 12.02 24.95 -1.67
N GLU A 17 11.64 25.74 -2.64
CA GLU A 17 10.27 26.20 -2.90
C GLU A 17 9.35 25.04 -3.27
N ASP A 18 9.81 24.11 -4.12
CA ASP A 18 9.07 22.89 -4.47
C ASP A 18 8.83 22.03 -3.23
N ILE A 19 9.88 21.78 -2.44
CA ILE A 19 9.78 20.97 -1.22
C ILE A 19 8.80 21.63 -0.24
N ASN A 20 8.90 22.94 -0.03
CA ASN A 20 7.97 23.65 0.83
C ASN A 20 6.53 23.55 0.32
N SER A 21 6.31 23.74 -0.98
CA SER A 21 4.99 23.63 -1.59
C SER A 21 4.37 22.22 -1.43
N ILE A 22 5.18 21.17 -1.54
CA ILE A 22 4.73 19.77 -1.41
C ILE A 22 4.50 19.41 0.07
N THR A 23 5.44 19.76 0.94
CA THR A 23 5.46 19.27 2.33
C THR A 23 4.77 20.21 3.31
N GLY A 24 4.74 21.50 3.01
CA GLY A 24 4.36 22.57 3.94
C GLY A 24 5.50 22.94 4.90
N PHE A 25 6.72 22.40 4.72
CA PHE A 25 7.88 22.62 5.60
C PHE A 25 9.06 23.19 4.82
N ASN A 26 9.88 24.01 5.47
CA ASN A 26 11.13 24.48 4.90
C ASN A 26 12.23 23.42 5.12
N PRO A 27 12.84 22.89 4.05
CA PRO A 27 13.94 21.94 4.20
C PRO A 27 15.19 22.64 4.78
N ILE A 28 15.96 21.93 5.58
CA ILE A 28 17.28 22.35 6.05
C ILE A 28 18.31 22.09 4.95
N ASN A 29 18.32 20.86 4.41
CA ASN A 29 19.27 20.43 3.39
C ASN A 29 18.56 19.82 2.17
N VAL A 30 18.50 20.59 1.08
CA VAL A 30 17.87 20.19 -0.19
C VAL A 30 18.54 18.97 -0.82
N LEU A 31 19.81 18.69 -0.52
CA LEU A 31 20.53 17.56 -1.09
C LEU A 31 19.90 16.20 -0.76
N TYR A 32 19.27 16.04 0.40
CA TYR A 32 18.56 14.81 0.74
C TYR A 32 17.39 14.55 -0.23
N TYR A 33 16.63 15.57 -0.55
CA TYR A 33 15.50 15.49 -1.47
C TYR A 33 15.95 15.24 -2.91
N GLN A 34 17.06 15.85 -3.33
CA GLN A 34 17.62 15.60 -4.66
C GLN A 34 18.02 14.13 -4.84
N LYS A 35 18.64 13.52 -3.83
CA LYS A 35 19.01 12.09 -3.83
C LYS A 35 17.80 11.15 -3.97
N ALA A 36 16.67 11.53 -3.41
CA ALA A 36 15.44 10.73 -3.45
C ALA A 36 14.84 10.58 -4.87
N PHE A 37 15.32 11.31 -5.86
CA PHE A 37 14.81 11.27 -7.23
C PHE A 37 15.79 10.71 -8.26
N ILE A 38 16.97 10.24 -7.85
CA ILE A 38 17.99 9.72 -8.75
C ILE A 38 17.78 8.22 -8.98
N HIS A 39 17.30 7.86 -10.18
CA HIS A 39 17.17 6.47 -10.57
C HIS A 39 18.53 5.88 -10.99
N LYS A 40 18.76 4.59 -10.71
CA LYS A 40 20.01 3.89 -11.06
C LYS A 40 20.43 4.00 -12.53
N SER A 41 19.49 4.18 -13.46
CA SER A 41 19.77 4.27 -14.89
C SER A 41 20.62 5.46 -15.30
N VAL A 42 20.76 6.47 -14.44
CA VAL A 42 21.56 7.68 -14.72
C VAL A 42 22.87 7.76 -13.95
N LEU A 43 23.15 6.85 -13.02
CA LEU A 43 24.33 6.92 -12.15
C LEU A 43 25.65 7.06 -12.89
N ARG A 44 25.81 6.37 -14.03
CA ARG A 44 27.03 6.44 -14.86
C ARG A 44 27.29 7.83 -15.49
N PHE A 45 26.30 8.68 -15.50
CA PHE A 45 26.39 10.03 -16.06
C PHE A 45 26.53 11.11 -14.98
N ILE A 46 26.43 10.74 -13.71
CA ILE A 46 26.55 11.66 -12.58
C ILE A 46 28.01 11.81 -12.22
N THR A 47 28.51 13.05 -12.25
CA THR A 47 29.88 13.41 -11.90
C THR A 47 30.02 13.94 -10.47
N ASP A 48 28.92 14.43 -9.88
CA ASP A 48 28.93 14.90 -8.50
C ASP A 48 28.89 13.71 -7.54
N GLU A 49 29.96 13.51 -6.77
CA GLU A 49 30.10 12.42 -5.80
C GLU A 49 28.99 12.43 -4.74
N ASN A 50 28.45 13.60 -4.39
CA ASN A 50 27.34 13.70 -3.43
C ASN A 50 26.02 13.13 -3.98
N LEU A 51 25.87 13.05 -5.31
CA LEU A 51 24.68 12.58 -6.00
C LEU A 51 24.87 11.19 -6.63
N LYS A 52 25.99 10.53 -6.41
CA LYS A 52 26.40 9.28 -7.07
C LYS A 52 25.72 8.01 -6.52
N HIS A 53 24.58 8.17 -5.88
CA HIS A 53 23.78 7.09 -5.33
C HIS A 53 22.35 7.16 -5.84
N SER A 54 21.77 5.99 -6.19
CA SER A 54 20.35 5.92 -6.50
C SER A 54 19.50 6.09 -5.27
N TYR A 55 18.22 6.36 -5.50
CA TYR A 55 17.23 6.47 -4.43
C TYR A 55 17.01 5.18 -3.63
N GLU A 56 17.46 4.01 -4.11
CA GLU A 56 17.18 2.69 -3.51
C GLU A 56 17.55 2.60 -2.02
N ARG A 57 18.62 3.27 -1.56
CA ARG A 57 18.93 3.32 -0.13
C ARG A 57 17.97 4.19 0.67
N TYR A 58 17.42 5.22 0.04
CA TYR A 58 16.42 6.09 0.62
C TYR A 58 15.06 5.39 0.69
N GLU A 59 14.67 4.67 -0.38
CA GLU A 59 13.52 3.78 -0.44
C GLU A 59 13.53 2.80 0.74
N PHE A 60 14.62 2.06 0.93
CA PHE A 60 14.76 1.07 2.01
C PHE A 60 14.46 1.64 3.41
N LEU A 61 15.02 2.81 3.73
CA LEU A 61 14.74 3.45 5.03
C LEU A 61 13.34 4.08 5.05
N GLY A 62 12.92 4.67 3.94
CA GLY A 62 11.62 5.32 3.81
C GLY A 62 10.45 4.35 4.00
N ASP A 63 10.54 3.13 3.41
CA ASP A 63 9.57 2.05 3.64
C ASP A 63 9.43 1.73 5.14
N SER A 64 10.55 1.54 5.83
CA SER A 64 10.55 1.25 7.27
C SER A 64 9.90 2.38 8.10
N VAL A 65 10.21 3.62 7.78
CA VAL A 65 9.63 4.81 8.44
C VAL A 65 8.14 4.91 8.15
N LEU A 66 7.72 4.71 6.90
CA LEU A 66 6.31 4.70 6.50
C LEU A 66 5.53 3.62 7.24
N ASN A 67 6.05 2.40 7.27
CA ASN A 67 5.41 1.28 7.96
C ASN A 67 5.22 1.55 9.44
N LEU A 68 6.21 2.17 10.12
CA LEU A 68 6.10 2.57 11.52
C LEU A 68 5.02 3.65 11.71
N ILE A 69 5.00 4.69 10.88
CA ILE A 69 4.01 5.78 10.95
C ILE A 69 2.59 5.22 10.80
N ILE A 70 2.38 4.39 9.77
CA ILE A 70 1.07 3.82 9.49
C ILE A 70 0.65 2.85 10.59
N ALA A 71 1.56 1.97 11.08
CA ALA A 71 1.26 1.07 12.19
C ALA A 71 0.83 1.83 13.44
N ASN A 72 1.56 2.87 13.83
CA ASN A 72 1.22 3.72 14.97
C ASN A 72 -0.13 4.43 14.78
N PHE A 73 -0.37 4.97 13.59
CA PHE A 73 -1.63 5.65 13.26
C PHE A 73 -2.84 4.73 13.38
N ILE A 74 -2.81 3.53 12.75
CA ILE A 74 -3.95 2.62 12.77
C ILE A 74 -4.16 1.99 14.15
N TYR A 75 -3.08 1.70 14.89
CA TYR A 75 -3.14 1.21 16.26
C TYR A 75 -3.93 2.18 17.17
N ASN A 76 -3.63 3.46 17.08
CA ASN A 76 -4.33 4.49 17.86
C ASN A 76 -5.75 4.78 17.33
N LYS A 77 -5.97 4.66 16.01
CA LYS A 77 -7.29 4.92 15.39
C LYS A 77 -8.30 3.84 15.72
N TYR A 78 -7.86 2.61 15.92
CA TYR A 78 -8.72 1.43 16.10
C TYR A 78 -8.35 0.63 17.38
N PRO A 79 -8.54 1.21 18.57
CA PRO A 79 -8.09 0.60 19.83
C PRO A 79 -8.80 -0.75 20.14
N ASP A 80 -10.03 -0.92 19.64
CA ASP A 80 -10.84 -2.13 19.91
C ASP A 80 -10.71 -3.20 18.81
N LYS A 81 -9.80 -3.02 17.84
CA LYS A 81 -9.63 -3.97 16.72
C LYS A 81 -8.42 -4.86 16.93
N GLU A 82 -8.60 -6.14 16.57
CA GLU A 82 -7.56 -7.15 16.64
C GLU A 82 -6.46 -6.96 15.57
N GLU A 83 -5.33 -7.61 15.78
CA GLU A 83 -4.13 -7.56 14.91
C GLU A 83 -4.45 -7.80 13.43
N GLY A 84 -5.29 -8.81 13.12
CA GLY A 84 -5.65 -9.15 11.75
C GLY A 84 -6.35 -8.01 11.00
N PHE A 85 -7.21 -7.22 11.69
CA PHE A 85 -7.80 -6.02 11.12
C PHE A 85 -6.74 -4.95 10.87
N LEU A 86 -5.88 -4.68 11.85
CA LEU A 86 -4.83 -3.67 11.75
C LEU A 86 -3.85 -3.99 10.61
N THR A 87 -3.41 -5.24 10.50
CA THR A 87 -2.52 -5.70 9.41
C THR A 87 -3.18 -5.55 8.04
N ARG A 88 -4.46 -5.85 7.89
CA ARG A 88 -5.21 -5.66 6.66
C ARG A 88 -5.29 -4.19 6.25
N ILE A 89 -5.63 -3.30 7.18
CA ILE A 89 -5.70 -1.86 6.91
C ILE A 89 -4.31 -1.32 6.54
N ARG A 90 -3.27 -1.70 7.28
CA ARG A 90 -1.89 -1.33 6.97
C ARG A 90 -1.55 -1.72 5.53
N THR A 91 -1.76 -2.98 5.14
CA THR A 91 -1.46 -3.46 3.79
C THR A 91 -2.17 -2.65 2.71
N LYS A 92 -3.42 -2.22 2.95
CA LYS A 92 -4.15 -1.38 2.00
C LYS A 92 -3.57 0.05 1.90
N LEU A 93 -3.01 0.58 2.97
CA LEU A 93 -2.45 1.93 3.01
C LEU A 93 -1.03 2.01 2.43
N VAL A 94 -0.21 0.95 2.61
CA VAL A 94 1.20 0.95 2.19
C VAL A 94 1.47 0.10 0.94
N ASN A 95 0.45 -0.37 0.22
CA ASN A 95 0.70 -1.09 -1.02
C ASN A 95 1.13 -0.16 -2.15
N GLY A 96 1.87 -0.70 -3.11
CA GLY A 96 2.45 0.07 -4.21
C GLY A 96 1.46 0.88 -5.03
N LYS A 97 0.22 0.41 -5.21
CA LYS A 97 -0.83 1.17 -5.92
C LYS A 97 -1.23 2.42 -5.16
N THR A 98 -1.38 2.33 -3.85
CA THR A 98 -1.71 3.46 -2.98
C THR A 98 -0.56 4.47 -2.97
N LEU A 99 0.69 4.01 -2.82
CA LEU A 99 1.85 4.89 -2.79
C LEU A 99 2.09 5.56 -4.14
N ALA A 100 1.97 4.83 -5.25
CA ALA A 100 2.03 5.41 -6.60
C ALA A 100 0.91 6.45 -6.84
N TYR A 101 -0.30 6.19 -6.35
CA TYR A 101 -1.40 7.15 -6.41
C TYR A 101 -1.08 8.42 -5.64
N LEU A 102 -0.58 8.32 -4.40
CA LEU A 102 -0.17 9.49 -3.59
C LEU A 102 0.97 10.26 -4.25
N SER A 103 1.96 9.54 -4.79
CA SER A 103 3.08 10.12 -5.55
C SER A 103 2.60 10.97 -6.74
N LYS A 104 1.61 10.47 -7.49
CA LYS A 104 0.97 11.20 -8.60
C LYS A 104 0.21 12.42 -8.10
N LYS A 105 -0.52 12.31 -6.99
CA LYS A 105 -1.31 13.42 -6.41
C LYS A 105 -0.45 14.63 -6.05
N ILE A 106 0.75 14.38 -5.55
CA ILE A 106 1.70 15.45 -5.19
C ILE A 106 2.76 15.71 -6.28
N ASN A 107 2.58 15.12 -7.48
CA ASN A 107 3.42 15.32 -8.66
C ASN A 107 4.91 15.00 -8.46
N LEU A 108 5.28 14.00 -7.65
CA LEU A 108 6.70 13.63 -7.45
C LEU A 108 7.37 13.16 -8.73
N ASN A 109 6.62 12.58 -9.65
CA ASN A 109 7.12 12.13 -10.95
C ASN A 109 7.83 13.24 -11.75
N LYS A 110 7.51 14.51 -11.55
CA LYS A 110 8.14 15.65 -12.22
C LYS A 110 9.63 15.79 -11.90
N PHE A 111 10.03 15.39 -10.71
CA PHE A 111 11.39 15.55 -10.19
C PHE A 111 12.27 14.33 -10.48
N LEU A 112 11.69 13.23 -10.96
CA LEU A 112 12.40 11.97 -11.21
C LEU A 112 13.47 12.13 -12.30
N ILE A 113 14.69 11.66 -12.01
CA ILE A 113 15.83 11.67 -12.92
C ILE A 113 16.07 10.25 -13.39
N ILE A 114 15.73 10.03 -14.65
CA ILE A 114 15.83 8.75 -15.34
C ILE A 114 16.54 8.91 -16.67
N SER A 115 17.11 7.82 -17.18
CA SER A 115 17.71 7.83 -18.52
C SER A 115 16.64 7.93 -19.61
N GLN A 116 17.05 8.39 -20.80
CA GLN A 116 16.17 8.46 -21.96
C GLN A 116 15.52 7.11 -22.28
N ASN A 117 16.23 5.99 -22.10
CA ASN A 117 15.68 4.66 -22.34
C ASN A 117 14.53 4.33 -21.37
N VAL A 118 14.63 4.74 -20.09
CA VAL A 118 13.57 4.55 -19.11
C VAL A 118 12.41 5.52 -19.38
N GLU A 119 12.70 6.74 -19.85
CA GLU A 119 11.67 7.72 -20.25
C GLU A 119 10.83 7.20 -21.43
N THR A 120 11.48 6.63 -22.49
CA THR A 120 10.78 6.14 -23.70
C THR A 120 9.80 4.99 -23.41
N ILE A 121 10.03 4.21 -22.38
CA ILE A 121 9.09 3.16 -21.92
C ILE A 121 8.09 3.67 -20.86
N ASN A 122 7.92 4.98 -20.76
CA ASN A 122 7.05 5.65 -19.80
C ASN A 122 7.41 5.38 -18.34
N GLY A 123 8.70 5.22 -18.03
CA GLY A 123 9.19 4.92 -16.69
C GLY A 123 8.80 5.97 -15.66
N ARG A 124 8.68 7.24 -16.05
CA ARG A 124 8.24 8.35 -15.19
C ARG A 124 6.85 8.17 -14.60
N ASN A 125 6.00 7.38 -15.24
CA ASN A 125 4.64 7.08 -14.79
C ASN A 125 4.46 5.61 -14.36
N ASN A 126 5.56 4.85 -14.26
CA ASN A 126 5.52 3.47 -13.79
C ASN A 126 5.20 3.44 -12.29
N ASP A 127 4.17 2.69 -11.90
CA ASP A 127 3.68 2.66 -10.52
C ASP A 127 4.76 2.18 -9.53
N ARG A 128 5.61 1.22 -9.91
CA ARG A 128 6.69 0.76 -9.05
C ARG A 128 7.75 1.84 -8.78
N ILE A 129 8.14 2.58 -9.83
CA ILE A 129 9.08 3.70 -9.68
C ILE A 129 8.47 4.81 -8.83
N LEU A 130 7.15 5.04 -8.98
CA LEU A 130 6.42 6.04 -8.19
C LEU A 130 6.26 5.66 -6.73
N GLU A 131 6.10 4.37 -6.43
CA GLU A 131 6.17 3.79 -5.10
C GLU A 131 7.55 4.06 -4.49
N ASP A 132 8.61 3.60 -5.16
CA ASP A 132 10.00 3.72 -4.70
C ASP A 132 10.38 5.18 -4.37
N ILE A 133 10.05 6.14 -5.26
CA ILE A 133 10.38 7.56 -5.02
C ILE A 133 9.51 8.20 -3.92
N PHE A 134 8.31 7.72 -3.69
CA PHE A 134 7.49 8.17 -2.56
C PHE A 134 8.17 7.80 -1.24
N GLU A 135 8.60 6.57 -1.10
CA GLU A 135 9.33 6.09 0.08
C GLU A 135 10.67 6.82 0.24
N ALA A 136 11.42 6.96 -0.88
CA ALA A 136 12.67 7.71 -0.87
C ALA A 136 12.47 9.19 -0.45
N PHE A 137 11.38 9.83 -0.87
CA PHE A 137 11.05 11.19 -0.46
C PHE A 137 10.72 11.28 1.03
N LEU A 138 10.02 10.28 1.59
CA LEU A 138 9.79 10.18 3.03
C LEU A 138 11.10 10.04 3.82
N CYS A 139 12.05 9.22 3.32
CA CYS A 139 13.38 9.14 3.90
C CYS A 139 14.10 10.50 3.89
N ALA A 140 13.96 11.28 2.79
CA ALA A 140 14.55 12.62 2.72
C ALA A 140 13.99 13.55 3.79
N ILE A 141 12.67 13.58 3.98
CA ILE A 141 12.01 14.37 5.05
C ILE A 141 12.49 13.88 6.41
N HIS A 142 12.53 12.58 6.63
CA HIS A 142 12.94 11.97 7.90
C HIS A 142 14.40 12.32 8.27
N THR A 143 15.29 12.23 7.29
CA THR A 143 16.71 12.52 7.52
C THR A 143 16.97 14.00 7.74
N ASP A 144 16.21 14.87 7.08
CA ASP A 144 16.36 16.32 7.15
C ASP A 144 15.69 16.94 8.39
N LEU A 145 14.43 16.53 8.66
CA LEU A 145 13.55 17.18 9.64
C LEU A 145 13.11 16.26 10.80
N GLY A 146 13.37 14.96 10.67
CA GLY A 146 13.04 13.95 11.68
C GLY A 146 11.62 13.38 11.58
N TYR A 147 11.35 12.42 12.48
CA TYR A 147 10.15 11.60 12.47
C TYR A 147 8.84 12.39 12.47
N LYS A 148 8.74 13.41 13.33
CA LYS A 148 7.47 14.15 13.52
C LYS A 148 7.01 14.91 12.29
N TYR A 149 7.94 15.46 11.52
CA TYR A 149 7.62 16.12 10.26
C TYR A 149 7.17 15.11 9.20
N THR A 150 7.84 13.95 9.14
CA THR A 150 7.49 12.86 8.23
C THR A 150 6.10 12.30 8.57
N GLU A 151 5.81 12.06 9.84
CA GLU A 151 4.50 11.63 10.32
C GLU A 151 3.40 12.62 9.92
N ASN A 152 3.60 13.90 10.20
CA ASN A 152 2.63 14.94 9.86
C ASN A 152 2.35 14.99 8.34
N PHE A 153 3.40 14.86 7.53
CA PHE A 153 3.28 14.84 6.07
C PHE A 153 2.47 13.63 5.59
N VAL A 154 2.84 12.42 6.03
CA VAL A 154 2.14 11.18 5.65
C VAL A 154 0.67 11.22 6.08
N LEU A 155 0.39 11.59 7.33
CA LEU A 155 -0.98 11.61 7.86
C LEU A 155 -1.83 12.70 7.19
N ARG A 156 -1.25 13.81 6.76
CA ARG A 156 -1.95 14.81 5.96
C ARG A 156 -2.38 14.22 4.62
N LEU A 157 -1.45 13.60 3.87
CA LEU A 157 -1.76 13.01 2.56
C LEU A 157 -2.83 11.92 2.66
N ILE A 158 -2.78 11.09 3.70
CA ILE A 158 -3.79 10.07 3.93
C ILE A 158 -5.16 10.69 4.18
N ARG A 159 -5.25 11.74 5.01
CA ARG A 159 -6.53 12.41 5.28
C ARG A 159 -7.11 13.11 4.05
N GLU A 160 -6.26 13.67 3.20
CA GLU A 160 -6.67 14.42 2.00
C GLU A 160 -7.08 13.52 0.83
N HIS A 161 -6.50 12.32 0.73
CA HIS A 161 -6.59 11.52 -0.49
C HIS A 161 -7.12 10.10 -0.31
N ILE A 162 -7.28 9.61 0.93
CA ILE A 162 -7.70 8.25 1.21
C ILE A 162 -9.07 8.24 1.89
N ASP A 163 -10.03 7.57 1.26
CA ASP A 163 -11.33 7.32 1.85
C ASP A 163 -11.26 6.06 2.74
N PHE A 164 -11.38 6.28 4.05
CA PHE A 164 -11.31 5.19 5.02
C PHE A 164 -12.52 4.24 4.94
N VAL A 165 -13.68 4.70 4.50
CA VAL A 165 -14.85 3.82 4.30
C VAL A 165 -14.51 2.74 3.28
N LEU A 166 -13.84 3.09 2.18
CA LEU A 166 -13.40 2.14 1.17
C LEU A 166 -12.23 1.26 1.65
N ILE A 167 -11.37 1.79 2.52
CA ILE A 167 -10.25 1.04 3.09
C ILE A 167 -10.74 0.02 4.14
N GLU A 168 -11.71 0.39 4.95
CA GLU A 168 -12.28 -0.46 6.01
C GLU A 168 -13.15 -1.58 5.42
N ASP A 169 -13.78 -1.36 4.28
CA ASP A 169 -14.59 -2.35 3.59
C ASP A 169 -13.77 -3.60 3.24
N ASP A 170 -14.15 -4.73 3.84
CA ASP A 170 -13.46 -6.01 3.62
C ASP A 170 -14.07 -6.71 2.42
N ASN A 171 -13.56 -6.39 1.23
CA ASN A 171 -13.97 -7.03 -0.02
C ASN A 171 -13.25 -8.36 -0.29
N ASN A 172 -12.43 -8.84 0.65
CA ASN A 172 -11.77 -10.15 0.51
C ASN A 172 -12.68 -11.26 1.07
N PHE A 173 -13.80 -11.50 0.39
CA PHE A 173 -14.78 -12.49 0.83
C PHE A 173 -14.22 -13.90 0.96
N LYS A 174 -13.18 -14.25 0.18
CA LYS A 174 -12.48 -15.54 0.32
C LYS A 174 -11.80 -15.67 1.68
N ASP A 175 -11.13 -14.63 2.13
CA ASP A 175 -10.45 -14.61 3.42
C ASP A 175 -11.45 -14.58 4.59
N ILE A 176 -12.52 -13.80 4.45
CA ILE A 176 -13.62 -13.78 5.43
C ILE A 176 -14.24 -15.18 5.58
N LEU A 177 -14.53 -15.84 4.46
CA LEU A 177 -15.10 -17.18 4.47
C LEU A 177 -14.12 -18.20 5.06
N LEU A 178 -12.84 -18.12 4.71
CA LEU A 178 -11.79 -18.99 5.26
C LEU A 178 -11.73 -18.88 6.78
N ARG A 179 -11.59 -17.65 7.31
CA ARG A 179 -11.54 -17.40 8.77
C ARG A 179 -12.79 -17.94 9.47
N ARG A 180 -13.97 -17.68 8.90
CA ARG A 180 -15.23 -18.19 9.47
C ARG A 180 -15.27 -19.72 9.49
N CYS A 181 -14.92 -20.39 8.37
CA CYS A 181 -14.90 -21.85 8.32
C CYS A 181 -13.89 -22.44 9.30
N GLN A 182 -12.73 -21.84 9.46
CA GLN A 182 -11.72 -22.28 10.42
C GLN A 182 -12.20 -22.11 11.87
N GLN A 183 -12.81 -20.97 12.20
CA GLN A 183 -13.28 -20.67 13.55
C GLN A 183 -14.50 -21.52 13.97
N THR A 184 -15.46 -21.74 13.04
CA THR A 184 -16.73 -22.39 13.39
C THR A 184 -16.77 -23.87 13.08
N LEU A 185 -16.07 -24.33 12.03
CA LEU A 185 -16.15 -25.69 11.49
C LEU A 185 -14.80 -26.41 11.48
N GLN A 186 -13.68 -25.70 11.75
CA GLN A 186 -12.31 -26.22 11.68
C GLN A 186 -11.94 -26.82 10.31
N VAL A 187 -12.53 -26.29 9.22
CA VAL A 187 -12.31 -26.73 7.84
C VAL A 187 -11.85 -25.57 6.96
N THR A 188 -11.18 -25.91 5.85
CA THR A 188 -10.79 -24.98 4.81
C THR A 188 -11.77 -25.05 3.65
N PRO A 189 -12.37 -23.93 3.18
CA PRO A 189 -13.23 -23.95 2.01
C PRO A 189 -12.41 -24.20 0.74
N GLU A 190 -12.93 -24.99 -0.15
CA GLU A 190 -12.36 -25.29 -1.47
C GLU A 190 -13.20 -24.63 -2.58
N TYR A 191 -12.60 -24.49 -3.76
CA TYR A 191 -13.22 -23.85 -4.90
C TYR A 191 -13.10 -24.73 -6.14
N GLU A 192 -14.24 -25.01 -6.79
CA GLU A 192 -14.30 -25.73 -8.05
C GLU A 192 -14.79 -24.79 -9.14
N MET A 193 -14.09 -24.76 -10.28
CA MET A 193 -14.53 -24.00 -11.45
C MET A 193 -15.57 -24.84 -12.20
N ILE A 194 -16.80 -24.33 -12.30
CA ILE A 194 -17.92 -25.00 -12.97
C ILE A 194 -17.88 -24.72 -14.47
N SER A 195 -17.63 -23.49 -14.88
CA SER A 195 -17.63 -23.10 -16.29
C SER A 195 -16.66 -21.95 -16.58
N CYS A 196 -16.22 -21.93 -17.84
CA CYS A 196 -15.49 -20.82 -18.42
C CYS A 196 -16.09 -20.56 -19.81
N SER A 197 -16.72 -19.42 -19.99
CA SER A 197 -17.43 -19.03 -21.24
C SER A 197 -16.86 -17.71 -21.80
N GLY A 198 -17.24 -17.43 -23.08
CA GLY A 198 -16.86 -16.19 -23.76
C GLY A 198 -15.60 -16.29 -24.62
N PRO A 199 -15.37 -15.30 -25.52
CA PRO A 199 -14.21 -15.26 -26.41
C PRO A 199 -12.92 -15.01 -25.60
N ALA A 200 -11.76 -15.32 -26.21
CA ALA A 200 -10.44 -15.28 -25.54
C ALA A 200 -10.12 -13.95 -24.84
N HIS A 201 -10.62 -12.84 -25.36
CA HIS A 201 -10.41 -11.49 -24.82
C HIS A 201 -11.49 -11.04 -23.81
N LYS A 202 -12.53 -11.86 -23.59
CA LYS A 202 -13.64 -11.55 -22.67
C LYS A 202 -14.18 -12.83 -22.04
N LYS A 203 -13.29 -13.57 -21.36
CA LYS A 203 -13.66 -14.78 -20.62
C LYS A 203 -14.49 -14.44 -19.40
N PHE A 204 -15.42 -15.32 -19.06
CA PHE A 204 -16.25 -15.23 -17.87
C PHE A 204 -16.21 -16.58 -17.15
N PHE A 205 -15.84 -16.55 -15.91
CA PHE A 205 -15.62 -17.72 -15.08
C PHE A 205 -16.75 -17.86 -14.07
N THR A 206 -17.16 -19.11 -13.81
CA THR A 206 -18.10 -19.42 -12.73
C THR A 206 -17.47 -20.45 -11.80
N SER A 207 -17.40 -20.14 -10.52
CA SER A 207 -16.87 -21.02 -9.49
C SER A 207 -17.93 -21.32 -8.42
N VAL A 208 -17.78 -22.45 -7.72
CA VAL A 208 -18.61 -22.83 -6.57
C VAL A 208 -17.73 -23.02 -5.34
N VAL A 209 -18.23 -22.66 -4.18
CA VAL A 209 -17.60 -22.92 -2.89
C VAL A 209 -17.97 -24.33 -2.43
N ILE A 210 -16.99 -25.08 -1.95
CA ILE A 210 -17.16 -26.38 -1.31
C ILE A 210 -16.67 -26.28 0.15
N ILE A 211 -17.52 -26.63 1.10
CA ILE A 211 -17.17 -26.68 2.53
C ILE A 211 -17.51 -28.07 3.03
N ASN A 212 -16.52 -28.78 3.53
CA ASN A 212 -16.67 -30.15 4.03
C ASN A 212 -17.33 -31.09 3.02
N GLY A 213 -16.91 -31.04 1.75
CA GLY A 213 -17.44 -31.85 0.63
C GLY A 213 -18.80 -31.40 0.11
N ARG A 214 -19.47 -30.45 0.71
CA ARG A 214 -20.78 -29.93 0.29
C ARG A 214 -20.63 -28.66 -0.56
N LYS A 215 -21.26 -28.64 -1.74
CA LYS A 215 -21.34 -27.46 -2.61
C LYS A 215 -22.31 -26.42 -2.03
N TYR A 216 -21.87 -25.17 -1.95
CA TYR A 216 -22.67 -24.03 -1.50
C TYR A 216 -23.07 -23.14 -2.69
N LYS A 217 -22.77 -21.85 -2.62
CA LYS A 217 -23.17 -20.90 -3.65
C LYS A 217 -22.12 -20.75 -4.74
N THR A 218 -22.60 -20.44 -5.93
CA THR A 218 -21.77 -20.09 -7.08
C THR A 218 -21.53 -18.58 -7.11
N GLY A 219 -20.46 -18.20 -7.77
CA GLY A 219 -20.13 -16.83 -8.11
C GLY A 219 -19.49 -16.74 -9.47
N SER A 220 -19.54 -15.57 -10.09
CA SER A 220 -19.09 -15.37 -11.44
C SER A 220 -18.24 -14.10 -11.58
N GLY A 221 -17.30 -14.08 -12.53
CA GLY A 221 -16.46 -12.92 -12.78
C GLY A 221 -15.54 -13.07 -13.99
N PRO A 222 -14.94 -11.96 -14.45
CA PRO A 222 -14.03 -11.93 -15.59
C PRO A 222 -12.71 -12.68 -15.36
N THR A 223 -12.35 -12.96 -14.10
CA THR A 223 -11.20 -13.79 -13.72
C THR A 223 -11.62 -14.90 -12.77
N LYS A 224 -10.82 -15.98 -12.70
CA LYS A 224 -11.02 -17.05 -11.73
C LYS A 224 -11.08 -16.51 -10.29
N LYS A 225 -10.17 -15.57 -9.95
CA LYS A 225 -10.13 -14.95 -8.63
C LYS A 225 -11.41 -14.20 -8.30
N GLU A 226 -11.96 -13.44 -9.25
CA GLU A 226 -13.20 -12.68 -9.04
C GLU A 226 -14.42 -13.59 -8.93
N SER A 227 -14.49 -14.67 -9.72
CA SER A 227 -15.57 -15.65 -9.58
C SER A 227 -15.55 -16.37 -8.22
N GLU A 228 -14.36 -16.66 -7.69
CA GLU A 228 -14.19 -17.25 -6.35
C GLU A 228 -14.55 -16.25 -5.23
N GLN A 229 -14.22 -14.96 -5.39
CA GLN A 229 -14.62 -13.90 -4.45
C GLN A 229 -16.15 -13.74 -4.41
N ASP A 230 -16.79 -13.71 -5.57
CA ASP A 230 -18.24 -13.62 -5.70
C ASP A 230 -18.94 -14.85 -5.11
N ALA A 231 -18.44 -16.06 -5.38
CA ALA A 231 -18.94 -17.30 -4.78
C ALA A 231 -18.83 -17.28 -3.24
N SER A 232 -17.71 -16.75 -2.72
CA SER A 232 -17.51 -16.61 -1.28
C SER A 232 -18.48 -15.62 -0.66
N LYS A 233 -18.71 -14.47 -1.31
CA LYS A 233 -19.70 -13.47 -0.88
C LYS A 233 -21.10 -14.10 -0.79
N ASN A 234 -21.55 -14.74 -1.86
CA ASN A 234 -22.86 -15.38 -1.92
C ASN A 234 -23.01 -16.50 -0.87
N THR A 235 -21.92 -17.22 -0.59
CA THR A 235 -21.89 -18.26 0.46
C THR A 235 -22.00 -17.67 1.85
N LEU A 236 -21.27 -16.58 2.13
CA LEU A 236 -21.32 -15.86 3.41
C LEU A 236 -22.72 -15.32 3.71
N GLU A 237 -23.42 -14.80 2.70
CA GLU A 237 -24.80 -14.32 2.84
C GLU A 237 -25.73 -15.45 3.33
N VAL A 238 -25.61 -16.65 2.78
CA VAL A 238 -26.39 -17.81 3.23
C VAL A 238 -25.99 -18.26 4.63
N LEU A 239 -24.69 -18.33 4.91
CA LEU A 239 -24.22 -18.71 6.24
C LEU A 239 -24.63 -17.70 7.32
N ASN A 240 -24.74 -16.41 6.99
CA ASN A 240 -25.25 -15.37 7.91
C ASN A 240 -26.75 -15.51 8.20
N GLN A 241 -27.55 -16.01 7.23
CA GLN A 241 -28.97 -16.28 7.44
C GLN A 241 -29.22 -17.51 8.35
N ILE A 242 -28.30 -18.49 8.32
CA ILE A 242 -28.43 -19.74 9.08
C ILE A 242 -27.97 -19.59 10.54
N ALA A 243 -26.98 -18.75 10.80
CA ALA A 243 -26.45 -18.47 12.13
C ALA A 243 -26.14 -16.97 12.26
N PRO A 244 -27.01 -16.18 12.92
CA PRO A 244 -26.63 -14.82 13.28
C PRO A 244 -25.38 -14.88 14.15
N VAL A 245 -24.38 -14.07 13.80
CA VAL A 245 -23.16 -13.90 14.60
C VAL A 245 -23.59 -13.41 15.96
N LEU A 246 -23.48 -14.24 16.98
CA LEU A 246 -23.58 -13.79 18.37
C LEU A 246 -22.44 -12.76 18.55
N PRO A 247 -22.74 -11.57 19.07
CA PRO A 247 -21.68 -10.63 19.43
C PRO A 247 -20.76 -11.34 20.42
N ASN A 248 -19.45 -11.16 20.24
CA ASN A 248 -18.46 -11.68 21.18
C ASN A 248 -18.90 -11.32 22.61
N PRO A 249 -18.85 -12.27 23.57
CA PRO A 249 -19.13 -11.94 24.96
C PRO A 249 -18.19 -10.80 25.38
N PRO A 250 -18.68 -9.85 26.19
CA PRO A 250 -17.85 -8.76 26.67
C PRO A 250 -16.60 -9.35 27.35
N VAL A 251 -15.43 -8.89 26.96
CA VAL A 251 -14.16 -9.25 27.60
C VAL A 251 -14.29 -8.91 29.07
N PRO A 252 -14.05 -9.85 30.03
CA PRO A 252 -14.05 -9.53 31.42
C PRO A 252 -13.03 -8.41 31.68
N LEU A 253 -13.49 -7.34 32.32
CA LEU A 253 -12.60 -6.28 32.83
C LEU A 253 -11.69 -6.94 33.88
N GLU A 254 -10.48 -7.33 33.51
CA GLU A 254 -9.46 -7.69 34.49
C GLU A 254 -9.12 -6.44 35.29
N VAL A 255 -9.41 -6.51 36.54
CA VAL A 255 -9.12 -5.51 37.56
C VAL A 255 -7.63 -5.22 37.54
N PHE A 256 -7.26 -3.99 37.16
CA PHE A 256 -5.91 -3.49 37.40
C PHE A 256 -5.66 -3.51 38.91
N VAL A 257 -4.87 -4.46 39.35
CA VAL A 257 -4.31 -4.45 40.71
C VAL A 257 -3.27 -3.33 40.74
N ASP A 258 -3.61 -2.31 41.47
CA ASP A 258 -2.76 -1.16 41.77
C ASP A 258 -1.54 -1.64 42.59
N ILE A 259 -0.35 -1.67 41.97
CA ILE A 259 0.91 -1.95 42.65
C ILE A 259 1.56 -0.59 43.01
N SER A 260 0.89 0.11 43.89
CA SER A 260 1.48 1.24 44.58
C SER A 260 1.31 1.07 46.10
N ALA A 261 2.13 0.20 46.70
CA ALA A 261 2.46 0.23 48.10
C ALA A 261 3.63 -0.73 48.43
N ASN A 262 4.85 -0.27 48.38
CA ASN A 262 5.90 -0.38 49.40
C ASN A 262 7.21 0.18 48.87
#